data_5ba65b78a5736d17c24e65e5a8d8c7db
#
_entry.id   5ba65b78a5736d17c24e65e5a8d8c7db
#
_cell.length_a   1.000
_cell.length_b   1.000
_cell.length_c   1.000
_cell.angle_alpha   90.00
_cell.angle_beta   90.00
_cell.angle_gamma   90.00
#
_symmetry.space_group_name_H-M   'P 1'
#
loop_
_entity.id
_entity.type
_entity.pdbx_description
1 polymer ?
#
loop_
_entity_poly.entity_id
_entity_poly.type
_entity_poly.pdbx_seq_one_letter_code
_entity_poly.pdbx_strand_id
1 'polypeptide(L)'
;MKKLLLFTALASFTFASAQVTTNAGTFNKPAEGDTAFEMQFMPNLDGAAMFADAGATVTMRKFESATKAVRWSASLDVSGSDVEDSDAVWNLGLGYGVENHFAGSERLSTFWGYQGAVNVGSGVASTDADGNAVDAETSFGVGAGVFLGADYYIMPKVYVGVEMGYGLSISSGSDLMTYGLSGGVNGMMRVGFRL
;
A
#
# COMPACT_ATOMS: atom_id res chain seq x y z
N MET A 1 14.14 23.15 -12.99
CA MET A 1 13.51 24.16 -12.13
C MET A 1 12.04 23.87 -11.80
N LYS A 2 11.20 23.35 -12.72
CA LYS A 2 9.78 23.02 -12.42
C LYS A 2 9.58 21.91 -11.41
N LYS A 3 10.50 20.95 -11.29
CA LYS A 3 10.42 19.83 -10.32
C LYS A 3 10.75 20.24 -8.87
N LEU A 4 11.53 21.29 -8.69
CA LEU A 4 11.86 21.83 -7.36
C LEU A 4 10.70 22.60 -6.73
N LEU A 5 9.87 23.26 -7.56
CA LEU A 5 8.69 23.99 -7.11
C LEU A 5 7.58 23.06 -6.56
N LEU A 6 7.47 21.83 -7.08
CA LEU A 6 6.50 20.86 -6.59
C LEU A 6 6.87 20.36 -5.19
N PHE A 7 8.15 20.18 -4.92
CA PHE A 7 8.65 19.76 -3.59
C PHE A 7 8.46 20.83 -2.52
N THR A 8 8.65 22.10 -2.90
CA THR A 8 8.43 23.25 -1.98
C THR A 8 6.93 23.45 -1.68
N ALA A 9 6.05 23.19 -2.62
CA ALA A 9 4.60 23.27 -2.39
C ALA A 9 4.12 22.18 -1.43
N LEU A 10 4.68 20.96 -1.49
CA LEU A 10 4.33 19.88 -0.55
C LEU A 10 4.80 20.15 0.87
N ALA A 11 5.93 20.86 1.04
CA ALA A 11 6.47 21.24 2.34
C ALA A 11 5.69 22.37 3.03
N SER A 12 4.86 23.11 2.29
CA SER A 12 4.14 24.28 2.80
C SER A 12 2.80 23.94 3.49
N PHE A 13 2.36 22.69 3.45
CA PHE A 13 1.10 22.27 4.09
C PHE A 13 1.17 22.04 5.61
N THR A 14 2.29 22.37 6.25
CA THR A 14 2.53 21.96 7.64
C THR A 14 1.89 22.81 8.73
N PHE A 15 1.19 23.92 8.44
CA PHE A 15 0.75 24.84 9.51
C PHE A 15 -0.65 25.46 9.38
N ALA A 16 -1.61 24.77 8.82
CA ALA A 16 -3.00 25.21 8.91
C ALA A 16 -3.71 24.48 10.07
N SER A 17 -3.54 24.94 11.30
CA SER A 17 -4.39 24.56 12.43
C SER A 17 -5.74 25.25 12.30
N ALA A 18 -6.61 24.75 11.45
CA ALA A 18 -8.00 25.15 11.44
C ALA A 18 -8.78 24.22 12.38
N GLN A 19 -9.08 24.71 13.56
CA GLN A 19 -9.99 24.07 14.49
C GLN A 19 -11.41 24.17 13.91
N VAL A 20 -11.84 23.13 13.20
CA VAL A 20 -13.22 23.03 12.73
C VAL A 20 -13.97 22.15 13.71
N THR A 21 -14.76 22.75 14.59
CA THR A 21 -15.72 22.05 15.44
C THR A 21 -16.83 21.51 14.56
N THR A 22 -16.97 20.20 14.46
CA THR A 22 -18.03 19.55 13.71
C THR A 22 -18.91 18.72 14.64
N ASN A 23 -20.17 18.51 14.27
CA ASN A 23 -21.10 17.62 14.98
C ASN A 23 -20.68 16.12 14.92
N ALA A 24 -19.55 15.80 14.36
CA ALA A 24 -19.08 14.42 14.16
C ALA A 24 -18.35 13.80 15.39
N GLY A 25 -18.28 14.54 16.52
CA GLY A 25 -17.62 14.09 17.74
C GLY A 25 -16.20 14.60 17.90
N THR A 26 -15.54 14.19 18.99
CA THR A 26 -14.18 14.60 19.32
C THR A 26 -13.18 13.73 18.55
N PHE A 27 -12.28 14.38 17.83
CA PHE A 27 -11.20 13.73 17.08
C PHE A 27 -9.96 13.68 17.95
N ASN A 28 -9.57 12.48 18.35
CA ASN A 28 -8.33 12.25 19.08
C ASN A 28 -7.31 11.65 18.11
N LYS A 29 -6.07 12.13 18.19
CA LYS A 29 -4.96 11.48 17.50
C LYS A 29 -4.78 10.06 18.01
N PRO A 30 -4.20 9.17 17.17
CA PRO A 30 -3.79 7.85 17.65
C PRO A 30 -2.88 7.98 18.87
N ALA A 31 -3.10 7.11 19.83
CA ALA A 31 -2.31 7.02 21.06
C ALA A 31 -1.59 5.67 21.12
N GLU A 32 -0.69 5.54 22.06
CA GLU A 32 -0.04 4.27 22.36
C GLU A 32 -1.09 3.19 22.67
N GLY A 33 -0.93 2.04 22.01
CA GLY A 33 -1.82 0.89 22.14
C GLY A 33 -2.99 0.87 21.16
N ASP A 34 -3.32 1.98 20.49
CA ASP A 34 -4.36 2.00 19.46
C ASP A 34 -3.99 1.04 18.31
N THR A 35 -5.01 0.39 17.77
CA THR A 35 -4.88 -0.47 16.62
C THR A 35 -5.82 0.01 15.53
N ALA A 36 -5.37 0.01 14.28
CA ALA A 36 -6.21 0.31 13.14
C ALA A 36 -6.10 -0.80 12.10
N PHE A 37 -7.21 -1.05 11.42
CA PHE A 37 -7.26 -1.92 10.25
C PHE A 37 -7.58 -1.09 9.02
N GLU A 38 -6.88 -1.37 7.94
CA GLU A 38 -7.00 -0.66 6.68
C GLU A 38 -7.20 -1.63 5.52
N MET A 39 -7.95 -1.18 4.56
CA MET A 39 -7.98 -1.75 3.22
C MET A 39 -7.36 -0.73 2.25
N GLN A 40 -6.48 -1.22 1.40
CA GLN A 40 -5.84 -0.42 0.37
C GLN A 40 -6.44 -0.77 -0.99
N PHE A 41 -6.61 0.23 -1.82
CA PHE A 41 -7.08 0.06 -3.18
C PHE A 41 -6.43 1.10 -4.11
N MET A 42 -6.21 0.72 -5.34
CA MET A 42 -5.78 1.64 -6.38
C MET A 42 -7.02 2.10 -7.15
N PRO A 43 -7.34 3.40 -7.19
CA PRO A 43 -8.39 3.87 -8.06
C PRO A 43 -7.92 3.75 -9.50
N ASN A 44 -8.57 2.90 -10.29
CA ASN A 44 -8.36 2.88 -11.74
C ASN A 44 -9.19 3.99 -12.36
N LEU A 45 -8.54 5.01 -12.92
CA LEU A 45 -9.19 6.16 -13.54
C LEU A 45 -9.83 5.85 -14.90
N ASP A 46 -9.58 4.69 -15.47
CA ASP A 46 -10.12 4.27 -16.76
C ASP A 46 -11.52 3.63 -16.67
N GLY A 47 -12.18 3.71 -15.51
CA GLY A 47 -13.57 3.33 -15.33
C GLY A 47 -13.84 1.83 -15.19
N ALA A 48 -12.83 0.97 -15.24
CA ALA A 48 -12.95 -0.43 -14.87
C ALA A 48 -12.95 -0.56 -13.32
N ALA A 49 -13.65 -1.55 -12.82
CA ALA A 49 -13.96 -1.73 -11.41
C ALA A 49 -12.76 -1.45 -10.48
N MET A 50 -12.96 -0.58 -9.50
CA MET A 50 -11.97 -0.14 -8.51
C MET A 50 -11.27 -1.26 -7.74
N PHE A 51 -11.70 -2.50 -7.90
CA PHE A 51 -11.25 -3.66 -7.13
C PHE A 51 -10.81 -4.85 -8.00
N ALA A 52 -10.84 -4.73 -9.35
CA ALA A 52 -10.71 -5.89 -10.21
C ALA A 52 -9.27 -6.35 -10.51
N ASP A 53 -8.28 -5.44 -10.43
CA ASP A 53 -6.90 -5.74 -10.82
C ASP A 53 -5.85 -5.46 -9.73
N ALA A 54 -6.24 -4.88 -8.61
CA ALA A 54 -5.37 -4.71 -7.46
C ALA A 54 -5.84 -5.68 -6.38
N GLY A 55 -5.07 -6.71 -6.14
CA GLY A 55 -5.32 -7.62 -5.02
C GLY A 55 -5.61 -6.87 -3.73
N ALA A 56 -6.57 -7.35 -2.98
CA ALA A 56 -6.95 -6.74 -1.73
C ALA A 56 -5.78 -6.82 -0.74
N THR A 57 -5.22 -5.67 -0.38
CA THR A 57 -4.25 -5.59 0.71
C THR A 57 -4.95 -5.14 1.98
N VAL A 58 -4.85 -5.97 3.00
CA VAL A 58 -5.29 -5.64 4.36
C VAL A 58 -4.07 -5.29 5.18
N THR A 59 -4.12 -4.16 5.88
CA THR A 59 -3.05 -3.72 6.76
C THR A 59 -3.58 -3.53 8.17
N MET A 60 -2.85 -4.06 9.14
CA MET A 60 -3.04 -3.77 10.54
C MET A 60 -1.93 -2.82 10.99
N ARG A 61 -2.30 -1.73 11.62
CA ARG A 61 -1.38 -0.73 12.23
C ARG A 61 -1.53 -0.78 13.73
N LYS A 62 -0.42 -0.84 14.44
CA LYS A 62 -0.38 -0.72 15.90
C LYS A 62 0.46 0.50 16.27
N PHE A 63 -0.13 1.43 16.99
CA PHE A 63 0.53 2.63 17.45
C PHE A 63 1.36 2.34 18.69
N GLU A 64 2.66 2.49 18.59
CA GLU A 64 3.60 2.37 19.71
C GLU A 64 3.70 3.68 20.51
N SER A 65 3.33 4.78 19.88
CA SER A 65 3.22 6.11 20.47
C SER A 65 2.34 7.00 19.57
N ALA A 66 2.11 8.24 19.99
CA ALA A 66 1.41 9.23 19.14
C ALA A 66 2.15 9.56 17.83
N THR A 67 3.43 9.22 17.72
CA THR A 67 4.28 9.55 16.58
C THR A 67 4.88 8.34 15.87
N LYS A 68 4.61 7.12 16.35
CA LYS A 68 5.18 5.91 15.77
C LYS A 68 4.15 4.79 15.71
N ALA A 69 4.05 4.15 14.56
CA ALA A 69 3.27 2.95 14.39
C ALA A 69 4.08 1.87 13.66
N VAL A 70 3.78 0.62 13.96
CA VAL A 70 4.19 -0.53 13.16
C VAL A 70 3.02 -1.03 12.37
N ARG A 71 3.28 -1.57 11.16
CA ARG A 71 2.24 -2.12 10.31
C ARG A 71 2.61 -3.50 9.81
N TRP A 72 1.61 -4.35 9.69
CA TRP A 72 1.66 -5.64 9.02
C TRP A 72 0.64 -5.62 7.90
N SER A 73 1.05 -6.03 6.73
CA SER A 73 0.17 -6.13 5.58
C SER A 73 0.13 -7.55 5.04
N ALA A 74 -1.03 -7.94 4.53
CA ALA A 74 -1.23 -9.18 3.80
C ALA A 74 -2.00 -8.88 2.53
N SER A 75 -1.58 -9.47 1.43
CA SER A 75 -2.26 -9.37 0.13
C SER A 75 -2.47 -10.77 -0.44
N LEU A 76 -3.58 -10.96 -1.11
CA LEU A 76 -3.89 -12.16 -1.86
C LEU A 76 -4.51 -11.75 -3.19
N ASP A 77 -3.89 -12.19 -4.26
CA ASP A 77 -4.41 -12.10 -5.61
C ASP A 77 -4.69 -13.49 -6.13
N VAL A 78 -5.82 -13.68 -6.76
CA VAL A 78 -6.16 -14.91 -7.48
C VAL A 78 -6.85 -14.50 -8.76
N SER A 79 -6.31 -14.93 -9.89
CA SER A 79 -6.91 -14.71 -11.20
C SER A 79 -6.91 -16.02 -11.98
N GLY A 80 -7.93 -16.22 -12.77
CA GLY A 80 -8.08 -17.38 -13.62
C GLY A 80 -9.02 -17.06 -14.77
N SER A 81 -9.04 -17.93 -15.77
CA SER A 81 -9.98 -17.86 -16.89
C SER A 81 -10.71 -19.19 -17.04
N ASP A 82 -11.84 -19.16 -17.71
CA ASP A 82 -12.63 -20.34 -18.08
C ASP A 82 -12.13 -21.01 -19.39
N VAL A 83 -10.94 -20.62 -19.82
CA VAL A 83 -10.29 -21.26 -20.98
C VAL A 83 -9.82 -22.64 -20.56
N GLU A 84 -10.16 -23.65 -21.36
CA GLU A 84 -9.74 -25.03 -21.15
C GLU A 84 -8.20 -25.12 -21.05
N ASP A 85 -7.67 -25.84 -20.06
CA ASP A 85 -6.25 -25.98 -19.73
C ASP A 85 -5.56 -24.71 -19.19
N SER A 86 -6.30 -23.72 -18.70
CA SER A 86 -5.70 -22.55 -18.06
C SER A 86 -5.69 -22.70 -16.54
N ASP A 87 -4.49 -22.65 -15.96
CA ASP A 87 -4.31 -22.67 -14.53
C ASP A 87 -4.63 -21.33 -13.88
N ALA A 88 -5.17 -21.37 -12.68
CA ALA A 88 -5.35 -20.16 -11.87
C ALA A 88 -3.98 -19.63 -11.41
N VAL A 89 -3.76 -18.34 -11.60
CA VAL A 89 -2.58 -17.62 -11.11
C VAL A 89 -2.92 -17.03 -9.75
N TRP A 90 -2.03 -17.20 -8.79
CA TRP A 90 -2.20 -16.63 -7.46
C TRP A 90 -0.91 -15.99 -6.96
N ASN A 91 -1.06 -14.98 -6.10
CA ASN A 91 0.05 -14.34 -5.41
C ASN A 91 -0.34 -14.05 -3.95
N LEU A 92 0.49 -14.42 -3.01
CA LEU A 92 0.38 -14.12 -1.59
C LEU A 92 1.54 -13.23 -1.18
N GLY A 93 1.24 -12.09 -0.58
CA GLY A 93 2.22 -11.15 -0.05
C GLY A 93 2.07 -10.93 1.44
N LEU A 94 3.20 -10.78 2.13
CA LEU A 94 3.27 -10.37 3.53
C LEU A 94 4.26 -9.23 3.66
N GLY A 95 3.88 -8.19 4.41
CA GLY A 95 4.71 -7.02 4.64
C GLY A 95 4.79 -6.59 6.09
N TYR A 96 5.90 -5.99 6.43
CA TYR A 96 6.13 -5.32 7.71
C TYR A 96 6.75 -3.96 7.49
N GLY A 97 6.26 -2.95 8.21
CA GLY A 97 6.74 -1.57 8.08
C GLY A 97 6.68 -0.78 9.37
N VAL A 98 7.34 0.34 9.35
CA VAL A 98 7.37 1.32 10.44
C VAL A 98 6.97 2.67 9.89
N GLU A 99 6.10 3.36 10.61
CA GLU A 99 5.63 4.70 10.29
C GLU A 99 6.06 5.68 11.36
N ASN A 100 6.47 6.86 10.91
CA ASN A 100 6.81 7.98 11.77
C ASN A 100 5.84 9.12 11.43
N HIS A 101 4.96 9.45 12.38
CA HIS A 101 3.93 10.44 12.22
C HIS A 101 4.42 11.82 12.63
N PHE A 102 4.09 12.80 11.81
CA PHE A 102 4.35 14.20 12.13
C PHE A 102 3.22 14.77 13.01
N ALA A 103 3.53 15.87 13.69
CA ALA A 103 2.51 16.66 14.32
C ALA A 103 1.59 17.24 13.23
N GLY A 104 0.34 16.79 13.19
CA GLY A 104 -0.69 17.28 12.27
C GLY A 104 -1.81 18.01 13.00
N SER A 105 -2.91 18.30 12.31
CA SER A 105 -4.14 18.79 12.93
C SER A 105 -4.89 17.63 13.61
N GLU A 106 -5.98 17.94 14.31
CA GLU A 106 -6.83 16.92 14.96
C GLU A 106 -7.34 15.84 13.98
N ARG A 107 -7.56 16.21 12.71
CA ARG A 107 -8.10 15.33 11.67
C ARG A 107 -7.09 14.82 10.67
N LEU A 108 -5.95 15.49 10.53
CA LEU A 108 -4.93 15.14 9.55
C LEU A 108 -3.72 14.58 10.26
N SER A 109 -3.35 13.35 9.92
CA SER A 109 -2.11 12.70 10.35
C SER A 109 -1.25 12.42 9.12
N THR A 110 -0.12 13.08 9.02
CA THR A 110 0.86 12.82 7.96
C THR A 110 1.99 11.98 8.53
N PHE A 111 2.57 11.12 7.70
CA PHE A 111 3.64 10.22 8.12
C PHE A 111 4.57 9.88 6.96
N TRP A 112 5.75 9.43 7.32
CA TRP A 112 6.66 8.74 6.43
C TRP A 112 7.02 7.39 7.05
N GLY A 113 7.48 6.48 6.23
CA GLY A 113 7.86 5.18 6.73
C GLY A 113 8.73 4.40 5.76
N TYR A 114 9.08 3.21 6.21
CA TYR A 114 9.78 2.21 5.41
C TYR A 114 9.16 0.84 5.68
N GLN A 115 9.26 -0.04 4.69
CA GLN A 115 8.70 -1.36 4.77
C GLN A 115 9.55 -2.38 4.03
N GLY A 116 9.45 -3.62 4.47
CA GLY A 116 9.89 -4.79 3.74
C GLY A 116 8.70 -5.71 3.45
N ALA A 117 8.78 -6.46 2.36
CA ALA A 117 7.75 -7.41 1.99
C ALA A 117 8.37 -8.66 1.36
N VAL A 118 7.66 -9.76 1.51
CA VAL A 118 7.93 -11.00 0.79
C VAL A 118 6.66 -11.43 0.08
N ASN A 119 6.80 -12.04 -1.08
CA ASN A 119 5.69 -12.60 -1.82
C ASN A 119 6.06 -13.95 -2.42
N VAL A 120 5.05 -14.77 -2.57
CA VAL A 120 5.11 -16.06 -3.25
C VAL A 120 3.89 -16.21 -4.14
N GLY A 121 4.08 -16.73 -5.32
CA GLY A 121 2.96 -16.91 -6.26
C GLY A 121 3.24 -17.99 -7.29
N SER A 122 2.19 -18.37 -8.02
CA SER A 122 2.34 -19.20 -9.22
C SER A 122 2.86 -18.36 -10.37
N GLY A 123 3.75 -18.92 -11.17
CA GLY A 123 4.06 -18.38 -12.47
C GLY A 123 2.88 -18.58 -13.45
N VAL A 124 3.04 -18.06 -14.63
CA VAL A 124 2.13 -18.33 -15.76
C VAL A 124 2.80 -19.37 -16.63
N ALA A 125 2.08 -20.46 -16.96
CA ALA A 125 2.52 -21.39 -17.97
C ALA A 125 2.76 -20.63 -19.30
N SER A 126 3.85 -20.87 -19.94
CA SER A 126 4.25 -20.18 -21.17
C SER A 126 4.66 -21.20 -22.22
N THR A 127 4.90 -20.71 -23.44
CA THR A 127 5.46 -21.50 -24.52
C THR A 127 6.84 -20.93 -24.84
N ASP A 128 7.85 -21.79 -24.93
CA ASP A 128 9.19 -21.38 -25.32
C ASP A 128 9.27 -20.98 -26.80
N ALA A 129 10.42 -20.50 -27.22
CA ALA A 129 10.65 -20.07 -28.62
C ALA A 129 10.54 -21.22 -29.62
N ASP A 130 10.65 -22.47 -29.16
CA ASP A 130 10.57 -23.68 -29.98
C ASP A 130 9.15 -24.28 -29.99
N GLY A 131 8.20 -23.66 -29.28
CA GLY A 131 6.79 -24.06 -29.22
C GLY A 131 6.49 -25.14 -28.19
N ASN A 132 7.41 -25.42 -27.25
CA ASN A 132 7.16 -26.38 -26.18
C ASN A 132 6.47 -25.68 -24.99
N ALA A 133 5.57 -26.40 -24.33
CA ALA A 133 4.94 -25.91 -23.10
C ALA A 133 5.99 -25.85 -21.98
N VAL A 134 6.01 -24.71 -21.28
CA VAL A 134 6.79 -24.48 -20.07
C VAL A 134 5.81 -24.40 -18.92
N ASP A 135 5.92 -25.32 -17.99
CA ASP A 135 5.04 -25.38 -16.82
C ASP A 135 5.14 -24.12 -15.95
N ALA A 136 4.04 -23.80 -15.29
CA ALA A 136 3.99 -22.71 -14.33
C ALA A 136 4.85 -23.02 -13.09
N GLU A 137 5.90 -22.28 -12.86
CA GLU A 137 6.76 -22.44 -11.68
C GLU A 137 6.34 -21.48 -10.57
N THR A 138 6.65 -21.86 -9.32
CA THR A 138 6.46 -20.98 -8.19
C THR A 138 7.47 -19.83 -8.23
N SER A 139 6.97 -18.61 -8.12
CA SER A 139 7.79 -17.40 -8.01
C SER A 139 7.92 -16.97 -6.55
N PHE A 140 9.07 -16.43 -6.20
CA PHE A 140 9.32 -15.84 -4.89
C PHE A 140 9.92 -14.45 -5.08
N GLY A 141 9.46 -13.50 -4.27
CA GLY A 141 9.96 -12.14 -4.31
C GLY A 141 10.20 -11.55 -2.93
N VAL A 142 11.15 -10.64 -2.89
CA VAL A 142 11.42 -9.79 -1.72
C VAL A 142 11.49 -8.33 -2.16
N GLY A 143 11.03 -7.45 -1.30
CA GLY A 143 11.05 -6.01 -1.58
C GLY A 143 11.29 -5.19 -0.34
N ALA A 144 11.80 -3.99 -0.55
CA ALA A 144 11.92 -2.97 0.49
C ALA A 144 11.63 -1.60 -0.10
N GLY A 145 11.01 -0.73 0.68
CA GLY A 145 10.64 0.59 0.18
C GLY A 145 10.48 1.62 1.28
N VAL A 146 10.38 2.86 0.82
CA VAL A 146 10.06 4.04 1.63
C VAL A 146 8.77 4.65 1.13
N PHE A 147 8.00 5.22 2.01
CA PHE A 147 6.70 5.81 1.67
C PHE A 147 6.42 7.08 2.47
N LEU A 148 5.50 7.87 1.92
CA LEU A 148 4.91 9.05 2.53
C LEU A 148 3.40 8.91 2.47
N GLY A 149 2.70 9.32 3.50
CA GLY A 149 1.25 9.23 3.51
C GLY A 149 0.58 10.30 4.38
N ALA A 150 -0.72 10.37 4.19
CA ALA A 150 -1.60 11.25 4.95
C ALA A 150 -2.94 10.57 5.18
N ASP A 151 -3.41 10.59 6.42
CA ASP A 151 -4.71 10.09 6.84
C ASP A 151 -5.59 11.26 7.27
N TYR A 152 -6.77 11.33 6.72
CA TYR A 152 -7.78 12.30 7.10
C TYR A 152 -8.96 11.61 7.80
N TYR A 153 -9.18 11.94 9.05
CA TYR A 153 -10.26 11.38 9.86
C TYR A 153 -11.59 12.02 9.48
N ILE A 154 -12.45 11.26 8.81
CA ILE A 154 -13.82 11.69 8.46
C ILE A 154 -14.77 11.52 9.65
N MET A 155 -14.50 10.55 10.52
CA MET A 155 -15.14 10.32 11.82
C MET A 155 -14.06 10.04 12.88
N PRO A 156 -14.35 10.09 14.17
CA PRO A 156 -13.35 9.92 15.23
C PRO A 156 -12.48 8.66 15.12
N LYS A 157 -13.01 7.61 14.51
CA LYS A 157 -12.34 6.32 14.34
C LYS A 157 -12.19 5.88 12.88
N VAL A 158 -12.77 6.60 11.93
CA VAL A 158 -12.73 6.25 10.50
C VAL A 158 -11.95 7.31 9.75
N TYR A 159 -11.01 6.88 8.94
CA TYR A 159 -10.20 7.76 8.12
C TYR A 159 -10.09 7.26 6.69
N VAL A 160 -9.82 8.20 5.80
CA VAL A 160 -9.38 7.95 4.43
C VAL A 160 -7.94 8.44 4.32
N GLY A 161 -7.12 7.72 3.59
CA GLY A 161 -5.72 8.07 3.47
C GLY A 161 -5.23 7.94 2.04
N VAL A 162 -4.11 8.59 1.79
CA VAL A 162 -3.34 8.45 0.56
C VAL A 162 -1.90 8.12 0.91
N GLU A 163 -1.27 7.30 0.07
CA GLU A 163 0.13 6.93 0.24
C GLU A 163 0.83 6.92 -1.11
N MET A 164 2.07 7.33 -1.12
CA MET A 164 2.97 7.23 -2.25
C MET A 164 4.32 6.69 -1.78
N GLY A 165 5.00 5.92 -2.61
CA GLY A 165 6.29 5.34 -2.20
C GLY A 165 7.18 4.95 -3.34
N TYR A 166 8.41 4.58 -2.98
CA TYR A 166 9.42 4.02 -3.86
C TYR A 166 9.95 2.74 -3.24
N GLY A 167 10.10 1.71 -4.05
CA GLY A 167 10.59 0.42 -3.59
C GLY A 167 11.52 -0.26 -4.58
N LEU A 168 12.39 -1.07 -4.03
CA LEU A 168 13.23 -2.02 -4.75
C LEU A 168 12.61 -3.41 -4.56
N SER A 169 12.61 -4.21 -5.60
CA SER A 169 12.17 -5.59 -5.54
C SER A 169 13.13 -6.49 -6.29
N ILE A 170 13.24 -7.70 -5.80
CA ILE A 170 13.94 -8.81 -6.44
C ILE A 170 12.98 -9.97 -6.43
N SER A 171 12.78 -10.60 -7.57
CA SER A 171 11.96 -11.80 -7.70
C SER A 171 12.69 -12.86 -8.51
N SER A 172 12.42 -14.11 -8.17
CA SER A 172 12.94 -15.28 -8.83
C SER A 172 11.76 -16.16 -9.28
N GLY A 173 11.82 -16.63 -10.51
CA GLY A 173 10.90 -17.60 -11.09
C GLY A 173 11.52 -18.15 -12.37
N SER A 174 11.32 -19.43 -12.67
CA SER A 174 11.79 -20.11 -13.89
C SER A 174 13.22 -19.72 -14.31
N ASP A 175 14.21 -20.02 -13.48
CA ASP A 175 15.65 -19.77 -13.75
C ASP A 175 16.06 -18.31 -13.96
N LEU A 176 15.11 -17.36 -13.91
CA LEU A 176 15.36 -15.93 -14.07
C LEU A 176 15.23 -15.19 -12.74
N MET A 177 16.22 -14.35 -12.48
CA MET A 177 16.15 -13.37 -11.42
C MET A 177 15.84 -12.01 -12.02
N THR A 178 14.77 -11.41 -11.57
CA THR A 178 14.36 -10.07 -12.00
C THR A 178 14.54 -9.09 -10.85
N TYR A 179 15.06 -7.92 -11.13
CA TYR A 179 15.14 -6.82 -10.17
C TYR A 179 14.43 -5.60 -10.73
N GLY A 180 13.78 -4.86 -9.87
CA GLY A 180 13.03 -3.67 -10.25
C GLY A 180 13.16 -2.55 -9.23
N LEU A 181 13.18 -1.34 -9.75
CA LEU A 181 12.94 -0.14 -8.98
C LEU A 181 11.56 0.37 -9.39
N SER A 182 10.61 0.27 -8.51
CA SER A 182 9.28 0.81 -8.73
C SER A 182 9.03 2.00 -7.83
N GLY A 183 8.40 2.99 -8.37
CA GLY A 183 8.03 4.15 -7.60
C GLY A 183 7.29 5.14 -8.47
N GLY A 184 6.40 5.84 -7.87
CA GLY A 184 5.61 6.83 -8.54
C GLY A 184 4.51 7.36 -7.61
N VAL A 185 3.79 8.33 -8.13
CA VAL A 185 2.54 8.82 -7.56
C VAL A 185 1.40 7.86 -7.94
N ASN A 186 1.62 6.57 -7.78
CA ASN A 186 0.51 5.63 -7.77
C ASN A 186 -0.14 5.78 -6.40
N GLY A 187 -0.97 6.82 -6.27
CA GLY A 187 -1.65 7.13 -5.03
C GLY A 187 -2.50 5.94 -4.60
N MET A 188 -2.00 5.17 -3.67
CA MET A 188 -2.84 4.20 -2.99
C MET A 188 -3.81 4.97 -2.11
N MET A 189 -5.09 4.75 -2.36
CA MET A 189 -6.13 5.20 -1.43
C MET A 189 -6.33 4.14 -0.36
N ARG A 190 -6.59 4.60 0.84
CA ARG A 190 -6.82 3.74 2.01
C ARG A 190 -8.10 4.15 2.71
N VAL A 191 -8.81 3.17 3.21
CA VAL A 191 -9.89 3.36 4.16
C VAL A 191 -9.53 2.57 5.41
N GLY A 192 -9.52 3.22 6.54
CA GLY A 192 -9.13 2.62 7.79
C GLY A 192 -10.10 2.88 8.93
N PHE A 193 -10.10 1.94 9.86
CA PHE A 193 -10.89 2.00 11.08
C PHE A 193 -9.97 1.75 12.28
N ARG A 194 -9.99 2.68 13.26
CA ARG A 194 -9.25 2.60 14.52
C ARG A 194 -10.15 2.04 15.61
N LEU A 195 -9.65 1.07 16.35
CA LEU A 195 -10.29 0.46 17.50
C LEU A 195 -10.09 1.28 18.79
#